data_c6a0f6d43c49bf230de17d47a29f2cd6
#
_entry.id   c6a0f6d43c49bf230de17d47a29f2cd6
#
_cell.length_a   1.000
_cell.length_b   1.000
_cell.length_c   1.000
_cell.angle_alpha   90.00
_cell.angle_beta   90.00
_cell.angle_gamma   90.00
#
_symmetry.space_group_name_H-M   'P 1'
#
loop_
_entity.id
_entity.type
_entity.pdbx_description
1 polymer ?
#
loop_
_entity_poly.entity_id
_entity_poly.type
_entity_poly.pdbx_seq_one_letter_code
_entity_poly.pdbx_strand_id
1 'polypeptide(L)'
;IADRPDARSAPAFRGQLAFRNLHFAYDNGARPVFKGLDLKLDAGEHVAVVGPSGIGKSTLSVLLLRLYDPQEGCIEIDGHDIREWKTASVRRQIGLLPQDALMFAASIRDNLACAAGRKVSDAEIIEAAKLANAHDFITALPEGYDTVIGERGATLSGGQRQRLAIARLALRRCPIVVLDEPTTGLDRASEAVVRHAITRLIDRRTALMITHDLDLASQADRIVYVDQGGIAESGTHAELLKNDGPYAALWQIHRQAVGDLQAKAALADTGSDT
;
A
#
# COMPACT_ATOMS: atom_id res chain seq x y z
N ILE A 1 -22.49 -0.61 -5.49
CA ILE A 1 -22.58 -1.73 -4.53
C ILE A 1 -23.45 -1.31 -3.35
N ALA A 2 -24.37 -2.14 -2.95
CA ALA A 2 -25.22 -1.96 -1.78
C ALA A 2 -24.93 -3.05 -0.75
N ASP A 3 -25.11 -2.73 0.54
CA ASP A 3 -25.07 -3.74 1.59
C ASP A 3 -26.27 -4.68 1.46
N ARG A 4 -26.08 -5.95 1.83
CA ARG A 4 -27.17 -6.91 1.91
C ARG A 4 -28.18 -6.46 2.99
N PRO A 5 -29.47 -6.78 2.86
CA PRO A 5 -30.47 -6.38 3.87
C PRO A 5 -30.18 -6.91 5.28
N ASP A 6 -29.52 -8.07 5.38
CA ASP A 6 -29.13 -8.75 6.60
C ASP A 6 -27.69 -8.43 7.05
N ALA A 7 -26.98 -7.54 6.35
CA ALA A 7 -25.59 -7.17 6.66
C ALA A 7 -25.47 -6.57 8.06
N ARG A 8 -24.57 -7.11 8.85
CA ARG A 8 -24.29 -6.69 10.23
C ARG A 8 -23.05 -5.77 10.29
N SER A 9 -22.87 -5.08 11.38
CA SER A 9 -21.61 -4.38 11.63
C SER A 9 -20.49 -5.40 11.86
N ALA A 10 -19.36 -5.22 11.19
CA ALA A 10 -18.20 -6.09 11.36
C ALA A 10 -17.66 -6.00 12.81
N PRO A 11 -17.23 -7.12 13.41
CA PRO A 11 -16.50 -7.12 14.67
C PRO A 11 -15.12 -6.49 14.49
N ALA A 12 -14.35 -6.37 15.57
CA ALA A 12 -12.94 -6.02 15.48
C ALA A 12 -12.17 -7.15 14.78
N PHE A 13 -11.48 -6.83 13.68
CA PHE A 13 -10.73 -7.82 12.91
C PHE A 13 -9.40 -8.17 13.59
N ARG A 14 -9.03 -9.46 13.49
CA ARG A 14 -7.67 -9.93 13.80
C ARG A 14 -6.72 -9.67 12.63
N GLY A 15 -7.27 -9.72 11.40
CA GLY A 15 -6.57 -9.36 10.19
C GLY A 15 -6.20 -10.52 9.26
N GLN A 16 -6.70 -11.74 9.47
CA GLN A 16 -6.54 -12.78 8.47
C GLN A 16 -7.35 -12.41 7.23
N LEU A 17 -6.75 -12.51 6.04
CA LEU A 17 -7.37 -12.14 4.78
C LEU A 17 -7.29 -13.33 3.81
N ALA A 18 -8.38 -13.62 3.08
CA ALA A 18 -8.36 -14.62 2.01
C ALA A 18 -9.20 -14.15 0.81
N PHE A 19 -8.63 -14.30 -0.36
CA PHE A 19 -9.30 -14.27 -1.64
C PHE A 19 -9.49 -15.71 -2.07
N ARG A 20 -10.76 -16.13 -2.32
CA ARG A 20 -11.12 -17.53 -2.59
C ARG A 20 -11.68 -17.66 -3.99
N ASN A 21 -10.97 -18.42 -4.83
CA ASN A 21 -11.40 -18.73 -6.22
C ASN A 21 -11.94 -17.48 -6.93
N LEU A 22 -11.16 -16.40 -6.89
CA LEU A 22 -11.62 -15.07 -7.28
C LEU A 22 -11.67 -14.94 -8.80
N HIS A 23 -12.85 -14.76 -9.36
CA HIS A 23 -13.06 -14.39 -10.76
C HIS A 23 -13.55 -12.96 -10.84
N PHE A 24 -12.82 -12.15 -11.56
CA PHE A 24 -13.19 -10.76 -11.73
C PHE A 24 -12.83 -10.21 -13.10
N ALA A 25 -13.77 -9.47 -13.68
CA ALA A 25 -13.60 -8.71 -14.89
C ALA A 25 -14.29 -7.35 -14.77
N TYR A 26 -13.68 -6.32 -15.34
CA TYR A 26 -14.33 -5.03 -15.54
C TYR A 26 -15.26 -5.05 -16.75
N ASP A 27 -16.12 -4.04 -16.88
CA ASP A 27 -16.97 -3.80 -18.06
C ASP A 27 -17.83 -5.01 -18.42
N ASN A 28 -18.51 -5.60 -17.41
CA ASN A 28 -19.41 -6.76 -17.56
C ASN A 28 -18.75 -7.97 -18.27
N GLY A 29 -17.48 -8.21 -17.99
CA GLY A 29 -16.74 -9.34 -18.54
C GLY A 29 -15.80 -9.02 -19.71
N ALA A 30 -15.85 -7.81 -20.25
CA ALA A 30 -15.01 -7.42 -21.39
C ALA A 30 -13.51 -7.37 -21.08
N ARG A 31 -13.14 -7.12 -19.81
CA ARG A 31 -11.75 -7.08 -19.34
C ARG A 31 -11.53 -8.03 -18.18
N PRO A 32 -11.23 -9.31 -18.44
CA PRO A 32 -10.93 -10.28 -17.40
C PRO A 32 -9.61 -9.91 -16.69
N VAL A 33 -9.63 -9.93 -15.35
CA VAL A 33 -8.50 -9.62 -14.50
C VAL A 33 -8.06 -10.85 -13.73
N PHE A 34 -8.97 -11.50 -13.01
CA PHE A 34 -8.69 -12.72 -12.26
C PHE A 34 -9.51 -13.89 -12.78
N LYS A 35 -8.89 -15.09 -12.75
CA LYS A 35 -9.46 -16.35 -13.27
C LYS A 35 -9.24 -17.46 -12.24
N GLY A 36 -9.90 -17.38 -11.08
CA GLY A 36 -9.74 -18.33 -10.00
C GLY A 36 -8.52 -18.03 -9.12
N LEU A 37 -8.28 -16.75 -8.79
CA LEU A 37 -7.16 -16.38 -7.92
C LEU A 37 -7.46 -16.77 -6.47
N ASP A 38 -6.54 -17.55 -5.87
CA ASP A 38 -6.53 -17.90 -4.45
C ASP A 38 -5.32 -17.26 -3.77
N LEU A 39 -5.58 -16.38 -2.78
CA LEU A 39 -4.54 -15.73 -2.00
C LEU A 39 -4.98 -15.64 -0.55
N LYS A 40 -4.16 -16.13 0.36
CA LYS A 40 -4.38 -16.04 1.81
C LYS A 40 -3.24 -15.27 2.44
N LEU A 41 -3.57 -14.40 3.40
CA LEU A 41 -2.64 -13.75 4.31
C LEU A 41 -3.02 -14.13 5.74
N ASP A 42 -2.05 -14.53 6.54
CA ASP A 42 -2.29 -14.73 7.97
C ASP A 42 -2.27 -13.38 8.72
N ALA A 43 -2.89 -13.35 9.90
CA ALA A 43 -2.93 -12.12 10.69
C ALA A 43 -1.52 -11.67 11.06
N GLY A 44 -1.18 -10.43 10.73
CA GLY A 44 0.15 -9.84 10.93
C GLY A 44 1.16 -10.19 9.84
N GLU A 45 0.80 -10.97 8.83
CA GLU A 45 1.68 -11.29 7.70
C GLU A 45 1.79 -10.10 6.73
N HIS A 46 3.01 -9.86 6.22
CA HIS A 46 3.28 -8.89 5.17
C HIS A 46 3.46 -9.62 3.83
N VAL A 47 2.56 -9.41 2.90
CA VAL A 47 2.61 -10.04 1.57
C VAL A 47 2.78 -8.98 0.50
N ALA A 48 3.84 -9.12 -0.31
CA ALA A 48 4.07 -8.29 -1.48
C ALA A 48 3.51 -8.98 -2.74
N VAL A 49 2.68 -8.26 -3.49
CA VAL A 49 2.15 -8.69 -4.79
C VAL A 49 2.91 -7.96 -5.88
N VAL A 50 3.65 -8.71 -6.67
CA VAL A 50 4.47 -8.23 -7.79
C VAL A 50 4.02 -8.87 -9.10
N GLY A 51 4.52 -8.37 -10.23
CA GLY A 51 4.19 -8.87 -11.57
C GLY A 51 4.08 -7.75 -12.59
N PRO A 52 3.79 -8.06 -13.87
CA PRO A 52 3.73 -7.10 -14.96
C PRO A 52 2.76 -5.94 -14.69
N SER A 53 3.07 -4.76 -15.25
CA SER A 53 2.15 -3.61 -15.18
C SER A 53 0.84 -3.93 -15.93
N GLY A 54 -0.30 -3.45 -15.38
CA GLY A 54 -1.60 -3.65 -16.01
C GLY A 54 -2.24 -5.03 -15.82
N ILE A 55 -1.58 -5.98 -15.13
CA ILE A 55 -2.12 -7.33 -14.89
C ILE A 55 -3.29 -7.36 -13.88
N GLY A 56 -3.59 -6.22 -13.23
CA GLY A 56 -4.71 -6.13 -12.29
C GLY A 56 -4.34 -6.21 -10.81
N LYS A 57 -3.07 -6.03 -10.43
CA LYS A 57 -2.66 -6.07 -9.00
C LYS A 57 -3.47 -5.11 -8.13
N SER A 58 -3.64 -3.86 -8.54
CA SER A 58 -4.43 -2.86 -7.80
C SER A 58 -5.92 -3.21 -7.72
N THR A 59 -6.41 -4.14 -8.56
CA THR A 59 -7.78 -4.63 -8.45
C THR A 59 -8.01 -5.40 -7.14
N LEU A 60 -6.98 -5.99 -6.53
CA LEU A 60 -7.09 -6.61 -5.20
C LEU A 60 -7.50 -5.59 -4.15
N SER A 61 -6.92 -4.38 -4.16
CA SER A 61 -7.29 -3.30 -3.24
C SER A 61 -8.71 -2.82 -3.45
N VAL A 62 -9.13 -2.70 -4.71
CA VAL A 62 -10.47 -2.28 -5.13
C VAL A 62 -11.55 -3.27 -4.67
N LEU A 63 -11.28 -4.57 -4.80
CA LEU A 63 -12.19 -5.64 -4.38
C LEU A 63 -12.22 -5.79 -2.86
N LEU A 64 -11.07 -5.71 -2.17
CA LEU A 64 -11.00 -5.77 -0.71
C LEU A 64 -11.76 -4.62 -0.04
N LEU A 65 -11.69 -3.42 -0.62
CA LEU A 65 -12.48 -2.26 -0.18
C LEU A 65 -13.95 -2.33 -0.61
N ARG A 66 -14.31 -3.40 -1.32
CA ARG A 66 -15.66 -3.62 -1.84
C ARG A 66 -16.16 -2.43 -2.66
N LEU A 67 -15.31 -1.89 -3.55
CA LEU A 67 -15.71 -0.94 -4.59
C LEU A 67 -16.37 -1.67 -5.75
N TYR A 68 -16.03 -2.95 -5.91
CA TYR A 68 -16.70 -3.94 -6.75
C TYR A 68 -16.85 -5.25 -5.97
N ASP A 69 -17.85 -6.07 -6.32
CA ASP A 69 -17.93 -7.46 -5.87
C ASP A 69 -17.40 -8.36 -7.00
N PRO A 70 -16.70 -9.47 -6.70
CA PRO A 70 -16.29 -10.43 -7.72
C PRO A 70 -17.50 -11.13 -8.36
N GLN A 71 -17.36 -11.58 -9.61
CA GLN A 71 -18.38 -12.35 -10.29
C GLN A 71 -18.51 -13.74 -9.68
N GLU A 72 -17.38 -14.39 -9.34
CA GLU A 72 -17.35 -15.68 -8.65
C GLU A 72 -16.31 -15.63 -7.54
N GLY A 73 -16.46 -16.52 -6.56
CA GLY A 73 -15.62 -16.55 -5.38
C GLY A 73 -16.03 -15.54 -4.32
N CYS A 74 -15.16 -15.35 -3.35
CA CYS A 74 -15.39 -14.41 -2.24
C CYS A 74 -14.07 -13.85 -1.67
N ILE A 75 -14.22 -12.81 -0.88
CA ILE A 75 -13.15 -12.26 -0.05
C ILE A 75 -13.57 -12.45 1.40
N GLU A 76 -12.69 -13.06 2.17
CA GLU A 76 -12.92 -13.32 3.58
C GLU A 76 -11.97 -12.51 4.46
N ILE A 77 -12.49 -12.01 5.57
CA ILE A 77 -11.67 -11.49 6.68
C ILE A 77 -12.02 -12.30 7.92
N ASP A 78 -11.00 -12.87 8.57
CA ASP A 78 -11.15 -13.75 9.73
C ASP A 78 -12.12 -14.92 9.49
N GLY A 79 -12.13 -15.47 8.26
CA GLY A 79 -12.95 -16.61 7.86
C GLY A 79 -14.40 -16.28 7.49
N HIS A 80 -14.76 -15.01 7.38
CA HIS A 80 -16.11 -14.55 7.00
C HIS A 80 -16.10 -13.74 5.71
N ASP A 81 -17.05 -13.99 4.84
CA ASP A 81 -17.22 -13.21 3.61
C ASP A 81 -17.52 -11.73 3.93
N ILE A 82 -16.76 -10.81 3.34
CA ILE A 82 -16.93 -9.37 3.58
C ILE A 82 -18.33 -8.85 3.20
N ARG A 83 -19.08 -9.60 2.39
CA ARG A 83 -20.47 -9.29 1.99
C ARG A 83 -21.47 -9.51 3.12
N GLU A 84 -21.12 -10.24 4.19
CA GLU A 84 -21.96 -10.42 5.37
C GLU A 84 -22.01 -9.17 6.24
N TRP A 85 -21.10 -8.24 6.05
CA TRP A 85 -20.97 -7.04 6.86
C TRP A 85 -21.30 -5.76 6.10
N LYS A 86 -21.70 -4.74 6.86
CA LYS A 86 -21.88 -3.39 6.34
C LYS A 86 -20.54 -2.87 5.84
N THR A 87 -20.49 -2.46 4.58
CA THR A 87 -19.28 -1.98 3.90
C THR A 87 -18.56 -0.88 4.68
N ALA A 88 -19.30 0.05 5.28
CA ALA A 88 -18.74 1.12 6.11
C ALA A 88 -17.99 0.57 7.33
N SER A 89 -18.42 -0.54 7.95
CA SER A 89 -17.77 -1.15 9.11
C SER A 89 -16.50 -1.91 8.72
N VAL A 90 -16.47 -2.52 7.53
CA VAL A 90 -15.29 -3.17 6.95
C VAL A 90 -14.23 -2.11 6.61
N ARG A 91 -14.61 -1.09 5.82
CA ARG A 91 -13.69 -0.04 5.37
C ARG A 91 -13.06 0.75 6.51
N ARG A 92 -13.72 0.85 7.67
CA ARG A 92 -13.12 1.49 8.86
C ARG A 92 -11.92 0.73 9.40
N GLN A 93 -11.82 -0.56 9.16
CA GLN A 93 -10.75 -1.42 9.68
C GLN A 93 -9.68 -1.77 8.63
N ILE A 94 -9.83 -1.26 7.40
CA ILE A 94 -8.83 -1.40 6.35
C ILE A 94 -8.27 -0.03 6.03
N GLY A 95 -6.96 0.12 6.14
CA GLY A 95 -6.22 1.32 5.74
C GLY A 95 -5.70 1.17 4.33
N LEU A 96 -5.96 2.14 3.46
CA LEU A 96 -5.38 2.20 2.11
C LEU A 96 -4.38 3.34 2.02
N LEU A 97 -3.16 3.04 1.58
CA LEU A 97 -2.19 4.00 1.08
C LEU A 97 -2.20 3.90 -0.46
N PRO A 98 -2.85 4.83 -1.15
CA PRO A 98 -2.91 4.81 -2.60
C PRO A 98 -1.61 5.33 -3.23
N GLN A 99 -1.42 5.08 -4.51
CA GLN A 99 -0.30 5.59 -5.30
C GLN A 99 -0.22 7.12 -5.22
N ASP A 100 -1.35 7.81 -5.41
CA ASP A 100 -1.46 9.26 -5.29
C ASP A 100 -2.09 9.65 -3.95
N ALA A 101 -1.29 10.20 -3.05
CA ALA A 101 -1.75 10.67 -1.76
C ALA A 101 -2.50 12.01 -1.88
N LEU A 102 -3.83 11.95 -1.88
CA LEU A 102 -4.68 13.14 -1.93
C LEU A 102 -4.65 13.89 -0.60
N MET A 103 -4.46 15.21 -0.70
CA MET A 103 -4.53 16.15 0.41
C MET A 103 -5.71 17.11 0.24
N PHE A 104 -6.31 17.51 1.36
CA PHE A 104 -7.36 18.53 1.39
C PHE A 104 -6.72 19.92 1.47
N ALA A 105 -7.39 20.93 0.91
CA ALA A 105 -7.03 22.34 1.09
C ALA A 105 -7.36 22.80 2.53
N ALA A 106 -6.53 22.36 3.47
CA ALA A 106 -6.69 22.58 4.92
C ALA A 106 -5.31 22.57 5.58
N SER A 107 -5.22 22.79 6.89
CA SER A 107 -3.96 22.68 7.61
C SER A 107 -3.41 21.25 7.58
N ILE A 108 -2.09 21.09 7.78
CA ILE A 108 -1.48 19.76 7.94
C ILE A 108 -2.14 19.01 9.11
N ARG A 109 -2.37 19.70 10.22
CA ARG A 109 -3.08 19.17 11.39
C ARG A 109 -4.43 18.56 11.01
N ASP A 110 -5.28 19.32 10.31
CA ASP A 110 -6.60 18.87 9.89
C ASP A 110 -6.50 17.70 8.89
N ASN A 111 -5.54 17.78 7.98
CA ASN A 111 -5.25 16.70 7.05
C ASN A 111 -4.88 15.39 7.74
N LEU A 112 -4.17 15.44 8.85
CA LEU A 112 -3.82 14.26 9.64
C LEU A 112 -5.01 13.78 10.49
N ALA A 113 -5.68 14.70 11.18
CA ALA A 113 -6.76 14.37 12.10
C ALA A 113 -8.01 13.81 11.42
N CYS A 114 -8.37 14.27 10.21
CA CYS A 114 -9.57 13.84 9.50
C CYS A 114 -9.61 12.33 9.22
N ALA A 115 -8.44 11.69 9.10
CA ALA A 115 -8.37 10.28 8.80
C ALA A 115 -8.68 9.37 9.99
N ALA A 116 -8.56 9.86 11.21
CA ALA A 116 -8.68 9.03 12.41
C ALA A 116 -10.12 8.57 12.69
N GLY A 117 -11.14 9.29 12.17
CA GLY A 117 -12.56 8.99 12.44
C GLY A 117 -12.98 9.17 13.91
N ARG A 118 -12.12 9.80 14.71
CA ARG A 118 -12.29 10.13 16.13
C ARG A 118 -11.51 11.41 16.47
N LYS A 119 -11.77 11.96 17.65
CA LYS A 119 -10.94 13.04 18.18
C LYS A 119 -9.52 12.50 18.45
N VAL A 120 -8.50 13.20 17.99
CA VAL A 120 -7.08 12.91 18.23
C VAL A 120 -6.44 14.09 18.95
N SER A 121 -5.50 13.81 19.83
CA SER A 121 -4.70 14.82 20.51
C SER A 121 -3.51 15.26 19.65
N ASP A 122 -2.95 16.44 19.94
CA ASP A 122 -1.72 16.91 19.29
C ASP A 122 -0.56 15.94 19.48
N ALA A 123 -0.46 15.31 20.63
CA ALA A 123 0.56 14.32 20.92
C ALA A 123 0.44 13.09 19.96
N GLU A 124 -0.78 12.60 19.71
CA GLU A 124 -1.02 11.52 18.75
C GLU A 124 -0.66 11.93 17.31
N ILE A 125 -1.00 13.15 16.92
CA ILE A 125 -0.66 13.70 15.59
C ILE A 125 0.86 13.77 15.43
N ILE A 126 1.58 14.27 16.42
CA ILE A 126 3.04 14.39 16.41
C ILE A 126 3.69 13.00 16.34
N GLU A 127 3.24 12.05 17.14
CA GLU A 127 3.77 10.67 17.11
C GLU A 127 3.52 9.98 15.76
N ALA A 128 2.35 10.16 15.17
CA ALA A 128 2.06 9.65 13.82
C ALA A 128 2.95 10.30 12.75
N ALA A 129 3.21 11.60 12.86
CA ALA A 129 4.10 12.32 11.97
C ALA A 129 5.57 11.85 12.13
N LYS A 130 6.04 11.58 13.35
CA LYS A 130 7.36 11.01 13.61
C LYS A 130 7.49 9.59 13.07
N LEU A 131 6.45 8.75 13.25
CA LEU A 131 6.42 7.41 12.66
C LEU A 131 6.61 7.48 11.14
N ALA A 132 5.95 8.43 10.49
CA ALA A 132 5.98 8.62 9.05
C ALA A 132 7.21 9.43 8.55
N ASN A 133 8.18 9.76 9.42
CA ASN A 133 9.29 10.67 9.11
C ASN A 133 8.83 12.03 8.54
N ALA A 134 7.66 12.51 8.98
CA ALA A 134 7.07 13.77 8.52
C ALA A 134 7.30 14.94 9.47
N HIS A 135 7.57 14.67 10.75
CA HIS A 135 7.67 15.68 11.80
C HIS A 135 8.65 16.80 11.47
N ASP A 136 9.87 16.44 11.06
CA ASP A 136 10.96 17.40 10.85
C ASP A 136 10.65 18.39 9.73
N PHE A 137 10.14 17.90 8.59
CA PHE A 137 9.78 18.82 7.51
C PHE A 137 8.56 19.68 7.87
N ILE A 138 7.60 19.14 8.66
CA ILE A 138 6.45 19.91 9.10
C ILE A 138 6.90 21.06 10.00
N THR A 139 7.75 20.80 10.99
CA THR A 139 8.25 21.80 11.93
C THR A 139 9.19 22.84 11.29
N ALA A 140 9.79 22.50 10.15
CA ALA A 140 10.59 23.43 9.35
C ALA A 140 9.73 24.42 8.53
N LEU A 141 8.42 24.20 8.40
CA LEU A 141 7.50 25.13 7.74
C LEU A 141 7.20 26.32 8.67
N PRO A 142 6.95 27.54 8.13
CA PRO A 142 6.73 28.74 8.94
C PRO A 142 5.62 28.60 10.00
N GLU A 143 4.53 27.91 9.67
CA GLU A 143 3.38 27.70 10.55
C GLU A 143 3.31 26.27 11.09
N GLY A 144 4.34 25.45 10.85
CA GLY A 144 4.42 24.07 11.32
C GLY A 144 3.19 23.24 10.93
N TYR A 145 2.54 22.62 11.91
CA TYR A 145 1.33 21.81 11.71
C TYR A 145 0.11 22.62 11.27
N ASP A 146 0.09 23.92 11.49
CA ASP A 146 -1.01 24.79 11.12
C ASP A 146 -0.85 25.36 9.69
N THR A 147 0.26 25.03 9.02
CA THR A 147 0.49 25.36 7.61
C THR A 147 -0.64 24.81 6.75
N VAL A 148 -1.30 25.70 6.01
CA VAL A 148 -2.36 25.34 5.05
C VAL A 148 -1.72 24.84 3.76
N ILE A 149 -2.06 23.61 3.37
CA ILE A 149 -1.65 23.02 2.10
C ILE A 149 -2.70 23.33 1.03
N GLY A 150 -2.22 23.76 -0.14
CA GLY A 150 -3.08 24.04 -1.29
C GLY A 150 -3.83 22.80 -1.80
N GLU A 151 -4.71 23.03 -2.78
CA GLU A 151 -5.47 21.95 -3.40
C GLU A 151 -4.56 20.79 -3.84
N ARG A 152 -4.96 19.58 -3.51
CA ARG A 152 -4.21 18.33 -3.78
C ARG A 152 -2.77 18.32 -3.22
N GLY A 153 -2.44 19.21 -2.26
CA GLY A 153 -1.09 19.30 -1.71
C GLY A 153 -0.06 19.89 -2.66
N ALA A 154 -0.46 20.84 -3.53
CA ALA A 154 0.41 21.43 -4.56
C ALA A 154 1.69 22.08 -4.02
N THR A 155 1.69 22.49 -2.74
CA THR A 155 2.84 23.11 -2.05
C THR A 155 3.83 22.11 -1.49
N LEU A 156 3.53 20.80 -1.55
CA LEU A 156 4.35 19.71 -1.00
C LEU A 156 4.97 18.85 -2.11
N SER A 157 6.17 18.33 -1.87
CA SER A 157 6.76 17.32 -2.75
C SER A 157 5.96 16.00 -2.71
N GLY A 158 6.14 15.12 -3.71
CA GLY A 158 5.53 13.79 -3.72
C GLY A 158 5.82 13.00 -2.45
N GLY A 159 7.10 12.95 -2.04
CA GLY A 159 7.52 12.27 -0.82
C GLY A 159 6.95 12.87 0.45
N GLN A 160 6.76 14.20 0.52
CA GLN A 160 6.10 14.85 1.66
C GLN A 160 4.62 14.46 1.74
N ARG A 161 3.91 14.48 0.62
CA ARG A 161 2.50 14.03 0.56
C ARG A 161 2.37 12.57 1.01
N GLN A 162 3.26 11.69 0.51
CA GLN A 162 3.22 10.27 0.85
C GLN A 162 3.46 10.04 2.34
N ARG A 163 4.42 10.76 2.95
CA ARG A 163 4.66 10.70 4.40
C ARG A 163 3.46 11.18 5.22
N LEU A 164 2.75 12.22 4.79
CA LEU A 164 1.51 12.63 5.43
C LEU A 164 0.40 11.57 5.31
N ALA A 165 0.29 10.89 4.17
CA ALA A 165 -0.66 9.78 3.99
C ALA A 165 -0.33 8.58 4.91
N ILE A 166 0.95 8.27 5.10
CA ILE A 166 1.40 7.26 6.07
C ILE A 166 1.02 7.67 7.50
N ALA A 167 1.24 8.94 7.88
CA ALA A 167 0.83 9.46 9.19
C ALA A 167 -0.69 9.36 9.42
N ARG A 168 -1.50 9.63 8.39
CA ARG A 168 -2.96 9.40 8.41
C ARG A 168 -3.30 7.95 8.74
N LEU A 169 -2.64 7.00 8.10
CA LEU A 169 -2.87 5.57 8.37
C LEU A 169 -2.41 5.15 9.76
N ALA A 170 -1.33 5.74 10.27
CA ALA A 170 -0.88 5.50 11.64
C ALA A 170 -1.96 5.89 12.65
N LEU A 171 -2.63 7.04 12.45
CA LEU A 171 -3.72 7.53 13.30
C LEU A 171 -4.98 6.67 13.23
N ARG A 172 -5.26 6.05 12.08
CA ARG A 172 -6.43 5.15 11.90
C ARG A 172 -6.34 3.84 12.69
N ARG A 173 -5.13 3.36 13.01
CA ARG A 173 -4.90 2.12 13.76
C ARG A 173 -5.63 0.90 13.17
N CYS A 174 -5.72 0.80 11.84
CA CYS A 174 -6.36 -0.33 11.16
C CYS A 174 -5.54 -1.61 11.33
N PRO A 175 -6.17 -2.79 11.57
CA PRO A 175 -5.47 -4.07 11.63
C PRO A 175 -4.98 -4.56 10.27
N ILE A 176 -5.63 -4.12 9.18
CA ILE A 176 -5.26 -4.47 7.81
C ILE A 176 -4.85 -3.19 7.07
N VAL A 177 -3.70 -3.24 6.39
CA VAL A 177 -3.18 -2.14 5.59
C VAL A 177 -2.95 -2.62 4.16
N VAL A 178 -3.43 -1.85 3.20
CA VAL A 178 -3.17 -2.05 1.78
C VAL A 178 -2.29 -0.91 1.29
N LEU A 179 -1.18 -1.24 0.68
CA LEU A 179 -0.26 -0.30 0.06
C LEU A 179 -0.31 -0.52 -1.45
N ASP A 180 -0.77 0.48 -2.19
CA ASP A 180 -0.90 0.39 -3.65
C ASP A 180 0.10 1.35 -4.29
N GLU A 181 1.22 0.78 -4.79
CA GLU A 181 2.32 1.50 -5.43
C GLU A 181 2.85 2.70 -4.60
N PRO A 182 3.19 2.51 -3.32
CA PRO A 182 3.40 3.60 -2.36
C PRO A 182 4.64 4.45 -2.62
N THR A 183 5.58 4.01 -3.45
CA THR A 183 6.85 4.70 -3.75
C THR A 183 6.91 5.23 -5.17
N THR A 184 5.90 4.98 -5.99
CA THR A 184 5.86 5.36 -7.40
C THR A 184 5.96 6.87 -7.60
N GLY A 185 6.84 7.29 -8.51
CA GLY A 185 7.03 8.71 -8.86
C GLY A 185 7.81 9.52 -7.83
N LEU A 186 8.43 8.88 -6.85
CA LEU A 186 9.33 9.51 -5.89
C LEU A 186 10.78 9.50 -6.41
N ASP A 187 11.56 10.50 -6.01
CA ASP A 187 13.01 10.45 -6.13
C ASP A 187 13.60 9.44 -5.13
N ARG A 188 14.84 8.98 -5.39
CA ARG A 188 15.49 7.94 -4.59
C ARG A 188 15.63 8.26 -3.10
N ALA A 189 15.89 9.51 -2.77
CA ALA A 189 16.04 9.92 -1.37
C ALA A 189 14.68 9.84 -0.67
N SER A 190 13.61 10.32 -1.32
CA SER A 190 12.24 10.23 -0.84
C SER A 190 11.76 8.77 -0.75
N GLU A 191 12.10 7.91 -1.71
CA GLU A 191 11.77 6.46 -1.66
C GLU A 191 12.33 5.80 -0.42
N ALA A 192 13.62 6.00 -0.10
CA ALA A 192 14.24 5.40 1.08
C ALA A 192 13.55 5.81 2.38
N VAL A 193 13.21 7.10 2.51
CA VAL A 193 12.50 7.64 3.68
C VAL A 193 11.08 7.08 3.79
N VAL A 194 10.37 6.97 2.66
CA VAL A 194 9.00 6.43 2.61
C VAL A 194 9.01 4.93 2.90
N ARG A 195 9.94 4.15 2.35
CA ARG A 195 10.09 2.71 2.68
C ARG A 195 10.28 2.49 4.18
N HIS A 196 11.18 3.26 4.80
CA HIS A 196 11.39 3.17 6.25
C HIS A 196 10.10 3.50 7.04
N ALA A 197 9.35 4.52 6.64
CA ALA A 197 8.08 4.87 7.26
C ALA A 197 7.03 3.76 7.07
N ILE A 198 6.98 3.12 5.90
CA ILE A 198 6.10 1.98 5.60
C ILE A 198 6.42 0.80 6.53
N THR A 199 7.69 0.41 6.67
CA THR A 199 8.11 -0.70 7.55
C THR A 199 7.62 -0.47 8.99
N ARG A 200 7.74 0.75 9.50
CA ARG A 200 7.22 1.12 10.83
C ARG A 200 5.69 1.13 10.91
N LEU A 201 5.03 1.53 9.81
CA LEU A 201 3.57 1.57 9.75
C LEU A 201 2.96 0.17 9.82
N ILE A 202 3.52 -0.80 9.09
CA ILE A 202 2.95 -2.14 8.96
C ILE A 202 3.31 -3.06 10.13
N ASP A 203 4.24 -2.67 11.00
CA ASP A 203 4.58 -3.45 12.19
C ASP A 203 3.33 -3.88 12.95
N ARG A 204 3.19 -5.19 13.21
CA ARG A 204 2.05 -5.85 13.87
C ARG A 204 0.69 -5.69 13.16
N ARG A 205 0.66 -5.38 11.87
CA ARG A 205 -0.54 -5.30 11.05
C ARG A 205 -0.44 -6.29 9.89
N THR A 206 -1.57 -6.77 9.41
CA THR A 206 -1.57 -7.50 8.13
C THR A 206 -1.40 -6.50 7.01
N ALA A 207 -0.42 -6.72 6.13
CA ALA A 207 -0.11 -5.83 5.03
C ALA A 207 -0.19 -6.53 3.68
N LEU A 208 -1.03 -6.02 2.79
CA LEU A 208 -1.05 -6.36 1.37
C LEU A 208 -0.36 -5.24 0.60
N MET A 209 0.85 -5.50 0.11
CA MET A 209 1.66 -4.52 -0.62
C MET A 209 1.63 -4.81 -2.12
N ILE A 210 1.02 -3.95 -2.89
CA ILE A 210 1.05 -4.00 -4.36
C ILE A 210 2.16 -3.06 -4.80
N THR A 211 3.21 -3.60 -5.42
CA THR A 211 4.36 -2.75 -5.74
C THR A 211 5.20 -3.31 -6.90
N HIS A 212 5.87 -2.42 -7.61
CA HIS A 212 6.96 -2.72 -8.53
C HIS A 212 8.34 -2.38 -7.89
N ASP A 213 8.36 -1.78 -6.70
CA ASP A 213 9.57 -1.58 -5.90
C ASP A 213 10.00 -2.92 -5.29
N LEU A 214 10.96 -3.57 -5.93
CA LEU A 214 11.44 -4.88 -5.51
C LEU A 214 12.26 -4.83 -4.22
N ASP A 215 12.89 -3.70 -3.90
CA ASP A 215 13.57 -3.51 -2.62
C ASP A 215 12.56 -3.51 -1.46
N LEU A 216 11.38 -2.91 -1.65
CA LEU A 216 10.28 -2.98 -0.69
C LEU A 216 9.70 -4.40 -0.63
N ALA A 217 9.45 -5.01 -1.80
CA ALA A 217 8.89 -6.35 -1.89
C ALA A 217 9.78 -7.42 -1.23
N SER A 218 11.12 -7.29 -1.35
CA SER A 218 12.07 -8.22 -0.77
C SER A 218 12.08 -8.28 0.76
N GLN A 219 11.51 -7.27 1.42
CA GLN A 219 11.38 -7.18 2.88
C GLN A 219 10.08 -7.81 3.41
N ALA A 220 9.18 -8.23 2.53
CA ALA A 220 7.95 -8.90 2.92
C ALA A 220 8.22 -10.32 3.43
N ASP A 221 7.33 -10.82 4.32
CA ASP A 221 7.39 -12.21 4.79
C ASP A 221 7.19 -13.19 3.62
N ARG A 222 6.34 -12.78 2.64
CA ARG A 222 6.06 -13.56 1.45
C ARG A 222 5.81 -12.65 0.24
N ILE A 223 6.30 -13.11 -0.90
CA ILE A 223 6.11 -12.48 -2.21
C ILE A 223 5.19 -13.37 -3.04
N VAL A 224 4.26 -12.75 -3.75
CA VAL A 224 3.34 -13.40 -4.68
C VAL A 224 3.54 -12.76 -6.05
N TYR A 225 3.96 -13.55 -7.02
CA TYR A 225 4.07 -13.10 -8.40
C TYR A 225 2.78 -13.45 -9.15
N VAL A 226 2.08 -12.41 -9.60
CA VAL A 226 0.80 -12.54 -10.33
C VAL A 226 1.06 -12.39 -11.82
N ASP A 227 0.55 -13.35 -12.60
CA ASP A 227 0.55 -13.33 -14.06
C ASP A 227 -0.71 -14.00 -14.63
N GLN A 228 -1.15 -13.57 -15.80
CA GLN A 228 -2.28 -14.12 -16.56
C GLN A 228 -3.57 -14.33 -15.73
N GLY A 229 -3.79 -13.49 -14.71
CA GLY A 229 -4.99 -13.53 -13.88
C GLY A 229 -4.96 -14.51 -12.70
N GLY A 230 -3.79 -15.11 -12.42
CA GLY A 230 -3.57 -16.01 -11.29
C GLY A 230 -2.22 -15.80 -10.60
N ILE A 231 -1.93 -16.62 -9.61
CA ILE A 231 -0.63 -16.64 -8.92
C ILE A 231 0.28 -17.62 -9.65
N ALA A 232 1.39 -17.13 -10.21
CA ALA A 232 2.40 -17.95 -10.87
C ALA A 232 3.44 -18.48 -9.88
N GLU A 233 3.84 -17.67 -8.89
CA GLU A 233 4.82 -18.04 -7.88
C GLU A 233 4.44 -17.43 -6.52
N SER A 234 4.78 -18.12 -5.44
CA SER A 234 4.66 -17.61 -4.08
C SER A 234 5.75 -18.20 -3.18
N GLY A 235 6.40 -17.36 -2.40
CA GLY A 235 7.46 -17.78 -1.48
C GLY A 235 8.18 -16.58 -0.86
N THR A 236 9.16 -16.84 -0.02
CA THR A 236 10.09 -15.81 0.46
C THR A 236 11.00 -15.33 -0.66
N HIS A 237 11.58 -14.13 -0.51
CA HIS A 237 12.56 -13.62 -1.47
C HIS A 237 13.68 -14.64 -1.79
N ALA A 238 14.23 -15.28 -0.77
CA ALA A 238 15.31 -16.24 -0.94
C ALA A 238 14.89 -17.52 -1.67
N GLU A 239 13.67 -18.01 -1.43
CA GLU A 239 13.11 -19.18 -2.13
C GLU A 239 12.85 -18.87 -3.60
N LEU A 240 12.21 -17.75 -3.90
CA LEU A 240 11.89 -17.38 -5.27
C LEU A 240 13.13 -17.11 -6.13
N LEU A 241 14.21 -16.58 -5.54
CA LEU A 241 15.48 -16.45 -6.25
C LEU A 241 16.13 -17.81 -6.61
N LYS A 242 15.96 -18.83 -5.74
CA LYS A 242 16.48 -20.18 -6.02
C LYS A 242 15.68 -20.92 -7.08
N ASN A 243 14.39 -20.61 -7.19
CA ASN A 243 13.50 -21.26 -8.18
C ASN A 243 13.78 -20.84 -9.62
N ASP A 244 14.57 -19.77 -9.82
CA ASP A 244 14.95 -19.20 -11.13
C ASP A 244 13.74 -18.92 -12.05
N GLY A 245 12.63 -18.54 -11.45
CA GLY A 245 11.37 -18.30 -12.12
C GLY A 245 11.16 -16.82 -12.52
N PRO A 246 9.91 -16.43 -12.86
CA PRO A 246 9.55 -15.07 -13.26
C PRO A 246 9.97 -13.99 -12.26
N TYR A 247 9.88 -14.26 -10.96
CA TYR A 247 10.36 -13.32 -9.95
C TYR A 247 11.87 -13.14 -9.98
N ALA A 248 12.64 -14.23 -10.12
CA ALA A 248 14.10 -14.17 -10.20
C ALA A 248 14.55 -13.36 -11.43
N ALA A 249 13.90 -13.59 -12.58
CA ALA A 249 14.16 -12.82 -13.80
C ALA A 249 13.88 -11.33 -13.60
N LEU A 250 12.74 -10.98 -12.96
CA LEU A 250 12.40 -9.59 -12.65
C LEU A 250 13.42 -8.94 -11.70
N TRP A 251 13.88 -9.68 -10.68
CA TRP A 251 14.92 -9.22 -9.76
C TRP A 251 16.26 -8.97 -10.45
N GLN A 252 16.69 -9.84 -11.38
CA GLN A 252 17.93 -9.65 -12.15
C GLN A 252 17.89 -8.35 -12.95
N ILE A 253 16.77 -8.07 -13.64
CA ILE A 253 16.58 -6.82 -14.39
C ILE A 253 16.67 -5.60 -13.44
N HIS A 254 16.02 -5.68 -12.28
CA HIS A 254 16.07 -4.62 -11.27
C HIS A 254 17.51 -4.36 -10.80
N ARG A 255 18.26 -5.42 -10.48
CA ARG A 255 19.67 -5.30 -10.03
C ARG A 255 20.57 -4.68 -11.08
N GLN A 256 20.40 -5.05 -12.36
CA GLN A 256 21.16 -4.45 -13.47
C GLN A 256 20.86 -2.95 -13.59
N ALA A 257 19.59 -2.56 -13.59
CA ALA A 257 19.18 -1.17 -13.66
C ALA A 257 19.73 -0.32 -12.49
N VAL A 258 19.76 -0.87 -11.28
CA VAL A 258 20.35 -0.20 -10.10
C VAL A 258 21.88 -0.06 -10.25
N GLY A 259 22.56 -1.10 -10.74
CA GLY A 259 24.01 -1.10 -10.98
C GLY A 259 24.41 -0.05 -12.02
N ASP A 260 23.71 0.00 -13.15
CA ASP A 260 23.97 0.98 -14.22
C ASP A 260 23.78 2.43 -13.77
N LEU A 261 22.79 2.68 -12.92
CA LEU A 261 22.54 4.00 -12.36
C LEU A 261 23.60 4.41 -11.35
N GLN A 262 24.13 3.49 -10.55
CA GLN A 262 25.23 3.75 -9.62
C GLN A 262 26.53 4.05 -10.39
N ALA A 263 26.82 3.30 -11.46
CA ALA A 263 27.97 3.56 -12.31
C ALA A 263 27.90 4.93 -12.99
N LYS A 264 26.72 5.34 -13.49
CA LYS A 264 26.52 6.68 -14.07
C LYS A 264 26.67 7.80 -13.06
N ALA A 265 26.20 7.62 -11.82
CA ALA A 265 26.34 8.61 -10.75
C ALA A 265 27.83 8.79 -10.36
N ALA A 266 28.58 7.69 -10.25
CA ALA A 266 30.01 7.74 -9.95
C ALA A 266 30.84 8.44 -11.06
N LEU A 267 30.45 8.28 -12.32
CA LEU A 267 31.08 8.99 -13.45
C LEU A 267 30.77 10.48 -13.47
N ALA A 268 29.58 10.89 -13.03
CA ALA A 268 29.20 12.30 -12.96
C ALA A 268 29.96 13.06 -11.86
N ASP A 269 30.22 12.42 -10.71
CA ASP A 269 30.96 13.01 -9.60
C ASP A 269 32.46 13.20 -9.95
N THR A 270 33.06 12.35 -10.78
CA THR A 270 34.45 12.47 -11.20
C THR A 270 34.68 13.51 -12.30
N GLY A 271 33.61 13.98 -12.97
CA GLY A 271 33.69 14.99 -14.04
C GLY A 271 33.54 16.44 -13.59
N SER A 272 33.27 16.71 -12.31
CA SER A 272 33.10 18.07 -11.77
C SER A 272 34.38 18.71 -11.18
N ASP A 273 35.53 18.00 -11.18
CA ASP A 273 36.79 18.46 -10.63
C ASP A 273 37.81 18.92 -11.69
N THR A 274 37.35 19.34 -12.89
CA THR A 274 38.23 19.90 -13.91
C THR A 274 37.88 21.35 -14.30
#